data_c420b244a571fb332227aa15c6aebbd5
#
_entry.id   c420b244a571fb332227aa15c6aebbd5
#
_cell.length_a   1.000
_cell.length_b   1.000
_cell.length_c   1.000
_cell.angle_alpha   90.00
_cell.angle_beta   90.00
_cell.angle_gamma   90.00
#
_symmetry.space_group_name_H-M   'P 1'
#
loop_
_entity.id
_entity.type
_entity.pdbx_description
1 polymer ?
#
loop_
_entity_poly.entity_id
_entity_poly.type
_entity_poly.pdbx_seq_one_letter_code
_entity_poly.pdbx_strand_id
1 'polypeptide(L)'
;MSGENLIHKKNIKLNMSRRIRRTPFTNKVEECGVSDFTVVNHMLLPKGFKNSVEEDYWHLREEVQVWDVSCQRQVQISGPDAAKLVQKMTPRSIKKMETGKCFYIPIIDETAGMINDPVLLKLDDDMFWISIADSDILLWAKGIALGSGYNVEIVEPDVYPLAIQGPKSEDLLVSIFGEDIKKLKFFNFKVFDFLGTK
;
A
#
# COMPACT_ATOMS: atom_id res chain seq x y z
N MET A 1 4.93 -27.67 -38.65
CA MET A 1 6.19 -27.72 -37.87
C MET A 1 6.00 -26.86 -36.65
N SER A 2 5.69 -27.52 -35.55
CA SER A 2 5.42 -26.90 -34.26
C SER A 2 6.74 -26.54 -33.59
N GLY A 3 6.97 -25.24 -33.44
CA GLY A 3 8.08 -24.76 -32.64
C GLY A 3 7.80 -24.92 -31.16
N GLU A 4 8.20 -26.03 -30.56
CA GLU A 4 8.27 -26.18 -29.14
C GLU A 4 9.37 -25.28 -28.59
N ASN A 5 8.97 -24.18 -27.93
CA ASN A 5 9.85 -23.38 -27.12
C ASN A 5 10.27 -24.18 -25.88
N LEU A 6 11.38 -24.90 -26.00
CA LEU A 6 12.10 -25.49 -24.88
C LEU A 6 12.69 -24.40 -23.98
N ILE A 7 11.85 -23.79 -23.15
CA ILE A 7 12.34 -23.10 -21.98
C ILE A 7 12.77 -24.20 -21.01
N HIS A 8 14.04 -24.55 -21.05
CA HIS A 8 14.66 -25.34 -19.99
C HIS A 8 14.41 -24.62 -18.65
N LYS A 9 13.48 -25.15 -17.86
CA LYS A 9 13.36 -24.80 -16.44
C LYS A 9 14.63 -25.26 -15.71
N LYS A 10 15.72 -24.51 -15.85
CA LYS A 10 16.77 -24.55 -14.83
C LYS A 10 16.09 -24.05 -13.56
N ASN A 11 16.15 -24.84 -12.48
CA ASN A 11 15.78 -24.38 -11.14
C ASN A 11 16.73 -23.24 -10.74
N ILE A 12 16.44 -22.05 -11.20
CA ILE A 12 17.18 -20.85 -10.81
C ILE A 12 16.75 -20.57 -9.38
N LYS A 13 17.61 -20.91 -8.41
CA LYS A 13 17.43 -20.44 -7.04
C LYS A 13 17.66 -18.93 -7.01
N LEU A 14 16.61 -18.19 -6.77
CA LEU A 14 16.73 -16.77 -6.48
C LEU A 14 17.29 -16.64 -5.06
N ASN A 15 18.54 -16.23 -4.92
CA ASN A 15 19.07 -15.84 -3.63
C ASN A 15 18.44 -14.52 -3.21
N MET A 16 17.70 -14.54 -2.09
CA MET A 16 17.10 -13.34 -1.55
C MET A 16 18.17 -12.33 -1.14
N SER A 17 18.15 -11.17 -1.78
CA SER A 17 18.99 -10.04 -1.42
C SER A 17 18.61 -9.53 -0.01
N ARG A 18 19.59 -8.98 0.74
CA ARG A 18 19.31 -8.24 1.99
C ARG A 18 18.43 -7.01 1.81
N ARG A 19 18.23 -6.57 0.56
CA ARG A 19 17.32 -5.47 0.20
C ARG A 19 15.85 -5.91 0.13
N ILE A 20 15.56 -7.22 0.10
CA ILE A 20 14.20 -7.74 0.14
C ILE A 20 13.80 -7.88 1.60
N ARG A 21 12.71 -7.21 1.95
CA ARG A 21 12.18 -7.18 3.31
C ARG A 21 11.01 -8.15 3.45
N ARG A 22 10.93 -8.75 4.62
CA ARG A 22 9.74 -9.48 5.09
C ARG A 22 8.77 -8.48 5.71
N THR A 23 7.49 -8.79 5.68
CA THR A 23 6.47 -8.05 6.43
C THR A 23 6.31 -8.65 7.83
N PRO A 24 5.71 -7.95 8.80
CA PRO A 24 5.35 -8.54 10.09
C PRO A 24 4.40 -9.74 9.96
N PHE A 25 3.67 -9.82 8.86
CA PHE A 25 2.69 -10.88 8.58
C PHE A 25 3.29 -12.08 7.85
N THR A 26 4.51 -11.98 7.30
CA THR A 26 5.10 -13.02 6.45
C THR A 26 5.09 -14.41 7.10
N ASN A 27 5.39 -14.51 8.41
CA ASN A 27 5.34 -15.80 9.11
C ASN A 27 3.93 -16.39 9.13
N LYS A 28 2.89 -15.55 9.33
CA LYS A 28 1.49 -16.00 9.29
C LYS A 28 1.04 -16.40 7.89
N VAL A 29 1.51 -15.69 6.88
CA VAL A 29 1.28 -16.05 5.46
C VAL A 29 1.91 -17.42 5.15
N GLU A 30 3.13 -17.68 5.64
CA GLU A 30 3.80 -18.98 5.49
C GLU A 30 3.01 -20.09 6.21
N GLU A 31 2.53 -19.86 7.44
CA GLU A 31 1.67 -20.79 8.19
C GLU A 31 0.36 -21.11 7.45
N CYS A 32 -0.21 -20.13 6.74
CA CYS A 32 -1.40 -20.34 5.89
C CYS A 32 -1.12 -21.14 4.62
N GLY A 33 0.15 -21.50 4.36
CA GLY A 33 0.53 -22.38 3.26
C GLY A 33 0.67 -21.68 1.92
N VAL A 34 1.26 -20.47 1.93
CA VAL A 34 1.64 -19.78 0.70
C VAL A 34 2.52 -20.67 -0.18
N SER A 35 2.22 -20.71 -1.48
CA SER A 35 2.96 -21.52 -2.46
C SER A 35 4.19 -20.80 -3.00
N ASP A 36 4.11 -19.50 -3.16
CA ASP A 36 5.20 -18.68 -3.67
C ASP A 36 5.02 -17.19 -3.33
N PHE A 37 6.13 -16.44 -3.46
CA PHE A 37 6.17 -14.99 -3.28
C PHE A 37 6.68 -14.33 -4.55
N THR A 38 6.22 -13.11 -4.79
CA THR A 38 6.89 -12.14 -5.65
C THR A 38 7.47 -11.00 -4.82
N VAL A 39 8.16 -10.07 -5.48
CA VAL A 39 8.75 -8.89 -4.82
C VAL A 39 8.17 -7.63 -5.44
N VAL A 40 7.57 -6.82 -4.61
CA VAL A 40 7.06 -5.49 -4.97
C VAL A 40 7.58 -4.48 -3.95
N ASN A 41 8.07 -3.32 -4.41
CA ASN A 41 8.62 -2.27 -3.54
C ASN A 41 9.65 -2.78 -2.52
N HIS A 42 10.51 -3.73 -2.93
CA HIS A 42 11.51 -4.39 -2.09
C HIS A 42 10.95 -5.26 -0.94
N MET A 43 9.67 -5.61 -0.98
CA MET A 43 9.01 -6.46 0.02
C MET A 43 8.46 -7.73 -0.60
N LEU A 44 8.41 -8.79 0.20
CA LEU A 44 7.74 -10.04 -0.19
C LEU A 44 6.23 -9.79 -0.28
N LEU A 45 5.65 -10.17 -1.41
CA LEU A 45 4.21 -10.19 -1.64
C LEU A 45 3.76 -11.63 -1.89
N PRO A 46 2.81 -12.19 -1.11
CA PRO A 46 2.25 -13.50 -1.37
C PRO A 46 1.61 -13.54 -2.75
N LYS A 47 1.88 -14.59 -3.52
CA LYS A 47 1.37 -14.72 -4.89
C LYS A 47 0.28 -15.77 -5.03
N GLY A 48 0.34 -16.84 -4.24
CA GLY A 48 -0.63 -17.92 -4.31
C GLY A 48 -0.61 -18.80 -3.06
N PHE A 49 -1.67 -19.53 -2.88
CA PHE A 49 -1.87 -20.47 -1.79
C PHE A 49 -2.24 -21.86 -2.36
N LYS A 50 -2.75 -22.76 -1.52
CA LYS A 50 -3.08 -24.12 -1.92
C LYS A 50 -4.31 -24.24 -2.82
N ASN A 51 -5.22 -23.29 -2.71
CA ASN A 51 -6.46 -23.29 -3.48
C ASN A 51 -6.18 -22.95 -4.96
N SER A 52 -7.09 -23.36 -5.82
CA SER A 52 -7.08 -22.91 -7.21
C SER A 52 -7.49 -21.44 -7.30
N VAL A 53 -7.09 -20.79 -8.39
CA VAL A 53 -7.51 -19.39 -8.68
C VAL A 53 -9.03 -19.25 -8.73
N GLU A 54 -9.73 -20.28 -9.22
CA GLU A 54 -11.20 -20.29 -9.29
C GLU A 54 -11.83 -20.36 -7.90
N GLU A 55 -11.33 -21.21 -7.00
CA GLU A 55 -11.79 -21.28 -5.61
C GLU A 55 -11.57 -19.97 -4.87
N ASP A 56 -10.39 -19.36 -5.00
CA ASP A 56 -10.08 -18.07 -4.38
C ASP A 56 -10.95 -16.95 -4.96
N TYR A 57 -11.22 -16.97 -6.27
CA TYR A 57 -12.11 -16.00 -6.92
C TYR A 57 -13.53 -16.07 -6.36
N TRP A 58 -14.13 -17.27 -6.28
CA TRP A 58 -15.48 -17.42 -5.77
C TRP A 58 -15.56 -17.13 -4.28
N HIS A 59 -14.54 -17.51 -3.50
CA HIS A 59 -14.47 -17.14 -2.09
C HIS A 59 -14.45 -15.60 -1.90
N LEU A 60 -13.66 -14.88 -2.72
CA LEU A 60 -13.66 -13.42 -2.70
C LEU A 60 -15.02 -12.82 -3.06
N ARG A 61 -15.75 -13.46 -3.96
CA ARG A 61 -17.08 -12.99 -4.42
C ARG A 61 -18.19 -13.22 -3.40
N GLU A 62 -18.06 -14.19 -2.54
CA GLU A 62 -19.12 -14.67 -1.64
C GLU A 62 -18.80 -14.44 -0.15
N GLU A 63 -17.54 -14.34 0.19
CA GLU A 63 -17.04 -14.30 1.56
C GLU A 63 -16.18 -13.04 1.83
N VAL A 64 -15.10 -13.20 2.58
CA VAL A 64 -14.11 -12.15 2.87
C VAL A 64 -12.71 -12.73 2.83
N GLN A 65 -11.76 -11.97 2.29
CA GLN A 65 -10.35 -12.31 2.26
C GLN A 65 -9.52 -11.21 2.91
N VAL A 66 -8.43 -11.62 3.57
CA VAL A 66 -7.41 -10.73 4.13
C VAL A 66 -6.13 -10.91 3.34
N TRP A 67 -5.58 -9.81 2.85
CA TRP A 67 -4.40 -9.80 1.98
C TRP A 67 -3.28 -9.01 2.64
N ASP A 68 -2.09 -9.62 2.75
CA ASP A 68 -0.88 -8.88 3.11
C ASP A 68 -0.43 -8.04 1.91
N VAL A 69 -0.75 -6.76 1.96
CA VAL A 69 -0.38 -5.76 0.96
C VAL A 69 0.65 -4.76 1.50
N SER A 70 1.43 -5.17 2.49
CA SER A 70 2.45 -4.33 3.12
C SER A 70 3.51 -3.81 2.15
N CYS A 71 3.61 -4.42 0.96
CA CYS A 71 4.41 -3.89 -0.14
C CYS A 71 3.93 -2.50 -0.64
N GLN A 72 2.68 -2.13 -0.37
CA GLN A 72 2.17 -0.77 -0.56
C GLN A 72 2.64 0.11 0.60
N ARG A 73 3.92 0.39 0.62
CA ARG A 73 4.61 1.16 1.67
C ARG A 73 3.99 2.54 1.81
N GLN A 74 4.09 3.11 3.01
CA GLN A 74 3.66 4.49 3.24
C GLN A 74 4.85 5.42 3.17
N VAL A 75 4.64 6.61 2.60
CA VAL A 75 5.58 7.73 2.69
C VAL A 75 4.92 8.83 3.50
N GLN A 76 5.44 9.12 4.68
CA GLN A 76 4.98 10.24 5.50
C GLN A 76 5.73 11.50 5.11
N ILE A 77 4.97 12.58 4.92
CA ILE A 77 5.46 13.93 4.71
C ILE A 77 4.85 14.80 5.80
N SER A 78 5.69 15.40 6.63
CA SER A 78 5.25 16.27 7.72
C SER A 78 6.07 17.56 7.77
N GLY A 79 5.46 18.61 8.35
CA GLY A 79 6.09 19.90 8.53
C GLY A 79 5.39 21.05 7.79
N PRO A 80 5.86 22.30 8.02
CA PRO A 80 5.18 23.51 7.56
C PRO A 80 4.93 23.60 6.05
N ASP A 81 5.78 22.95 5.25
CA ASP A 81 5.66 22.94 3.79
C ASP A 81 5.14 21.60 3.23
N ALA A 82 4.62 20.69 4.08
CA ALA A 82 4.14 19.38 3.66
C ALA A 82 3.06 19.46 2.57
N ALA A 83 2.04 20.31 2.78
CA ALA A 83 0.98 20.51 1.79
C ALA A 83 1.51 21.10 0.46
N LYS A 84 2.53 21.97 0.51
CA LYS A 84 3.15 22.54 -0.70
C LYS A 84 3.91 21.46 -1.47
N LEU A 85 4.66 20.61 -0.76
CA LEU A 85 5.38 19.51 -1.39
C LEU A 85 4.42 18.52 -2.05
N VAL A 86 3.38 18.07 -1.33
CA VAL A 86 2.37 17.17 -1.89
C VAL A 86 1.71 17.79 -3.12
N GLN A 87 1.28 19.08 -3.03
CA GLN A 87 0.66 19.76 -4.18
C GLN A 87 1.62 19.91 -5.37
N LYS A 88 2.92 20.00 -5.13
CA LYS A 88 3.92 20.09 -6.21
C LYS A 88 4.09 18.80 -6.98
N MET A 89 3.88 17.67 -6.32
CA MET A 89 4.04 16.32 -6.93
C MET A 89 2.81 15.87 -7.72
N THR A 90 1.64 16.50 -7.54
CA THR A 90 0.40 16.06 -8.20
C THR A 90 -0.34 17.21 -8.87
N PRO A 91 -0.92 17.01 -10.06
CA PRO A 91 -1.79 18.00 -10.71
C PRO A 91 -3.17 18.09 -10.04
N ARG A 92 -3.54 17.11 -9.21
CA ARG A 92 -4.81 17.15 -8.48
C ARG A 92 -4.75 18.15 -7.34
N SER A 93 -5.70 19.10 -7.30
CA SER A 93 -5.78 20.06 -6.20
C SER A 93 -6.12 19.38 -4.88
N ILE A 94 -5.27 19.58 -3.85
CA ILE A 94 -5.51 19.11 -2.48
C ILE A 94 -6.05 20.21 -1.55
N LYS A 95 -6.27 21.42 -2.04
CA LYS A 95 -6.67 22.60 -1.23
C LYS A 95 -7.94 22.41 -0.41
N LYS A 96 -8.86 21.55 -0.90
CA LYS A 96 -10.13 21.25 -0.22
C LYS A 96 -10.12 19.92 0.51
N MET A 97 -8.96 19.30 0.65
CA MET A 97 -8.83 18.03 1.36
C MET A 97 -8.89 18.27 2.87
N GLU A 98 -9.89 17.70 3.50
CA GLU A 98 -10.07 17.74 4.96
C GLU A 98 -9.28 16.62 5.64
N THR A 99 -8.90 16.84 6.90
CA THR A 99 -8.28 15.78 7.75
C THR A 99 -9.24 14.59 7.89
N GLY A 100 -8.69 13.36 7.84
CA GLY A 100 -9.48 12.12 7.84
C GLY A 100 -9.96 11.68 6.46
N LYS A 101 -9.62 12.43 5.39
CA LYS A 101 -9.95 12.08 4.00
C LYS A 101 -8.79 11.40 3.28
N CYS A 102 -9.16 10.61 2.29
CA CYS A 102 -8.24 10.03 1.32
C CYS A 102 -8.53 10.60 -0.08
N PHE A 103 -7.47 10.81 -0.87
CA PHE A 103 -7.58 11.17 -2.28
C PHE A 103 -6.72 10.23 -3.11
N TYR A 104 -7.27 9.72 -4.20
CA TYR A 104 -6.46 9.11 -5.24
C TYR A 104 -5.75 10.21 -6.03
N ILE A 105 -4.44 10.20 -6.09
CA ILE A 105 -3.64 11.24 -6.73
C ILE A 105 -2.64 10.64 -7.74
N PRO A 106 -2.52 11.16 -8.95
CA PRO A 106 -1.39 10.85 -9.81
C PRO A 106 -0.16 11.63 -9.33
N ILE A 107 0.97 10.97 -9.19
CA ILE A 107 2.28 11.60 -9.05
C ILE A 107 2.92 11.62 -10.43
N ILE A 108 3.33 12.79 -10.89
CA ILE A 108 3.86 12.99 -12.24
C ILE A 108 5.24 13.62 -12.23
N ASP A 109 5.97 13.39 -13.33
CA ASP A 109 7.22 14.07 -13.63
C ASP A 109 6.99 15.39 -14.42
N GLU A 110 8.08 16.03 -14.85
CA GLU A 110 8.06 17.30 -15.60
C GLU A 110 7.51 17.15 -17.01
N THR A 111 7.43 15.94 -17.54
CA THR A 111 6.85 15.65 -18.85
C THR A 111 5.38 15.25 -18.79
N ALA A 112 4.77 15.27 -17.60
CA ALA A 112 3.45 14.75 -17.27
C ALA A 112 3.38 13.20 -17.37
N GLY A 113 4.52 12.51 -17.37
CA GLY A 113 4.62 11.06 -17.22
C GLY A 113 4.20 10.63 -15.82
N MET A 114 3.39 9.58 -15.70
CA MET A 114 2.95 9.06 -14.42
C MET A 114 4.09 8.27 -13.75
N ILE A 115 4.52 8.73 -12.58
CA ILE A 115 5.51 8.04 -11.72
C ILE A 115 4.81 7.02 -10.82
N ASN A 116 3.68 7.41 -10.24
CA ASN A 116 2.90 6.59 -9.30
C ASN A 116 1.45 7.08 -9.24
N ASP A 117 0.53 6.21 -8.82
CA ASP A 117 -0.88 6.51 -8.67
C ASP A 117 -1.41 6.17 -7.25
N PRO A 118 -0.81 6.75 -6.22
CA PRO A 118 -1.07 6.40 -4.83
C PRO A 118 -2.38 6.96 -4.30
N VAL A 119 -2.75 6.45 -3.12
CA VAL A 119 -3.75 7.09 -2.26
C VAL A 119 -3.04 8.02 -1.29
N LEU A 120 -3.46 9.28 -1.28
CA LEU A 120 -3.05 10.30 -0.31
C LEU A 120 -4.01 10.29 0.88
N LEU A 121 -3.48 10.24 2.10
CA LEU A 121 -4.22 10.40 3.34
C LEU A 121 -3.80 11.72 3.99
N LYS A 122 -4.75 12.56 4.40
CA LYS A 122 -4.47 13.76 5.19
C LYS A 122 -4.68 13.45 6.66
N LEU A 123 -3.60 13.26 7.40
CA LEU A 123 -3.63 12.94 8.84
C LEU A 123 -3.82 14.18 9.68
N ASP A 124 -3.18 15.29 9.26
CA ASP A 124 -3.32 16.61 9.90
C ASP A 124 -3.09 17.71 8.84
N ASP A 125 -3.16 18.97 9.22
CA ASP A 125 -2.96 20.09 8.29
C ASP A 125 -1.54 20.12 7.71
N ASP A 126 -0.57 19.63 8.46
CA ASP A 126 0.85 19.55 8.08
C ASP A 126 1.39 18.11 8.02
N MET A 127 0.53 17.10 7.98
CA MET A 127 0.93 15.69 7.94
C MET A 127 0.10 14.87 6.94
N PHE A 128 0.82 14.23 6.02
CA PHE A 128 0.24 13.41 4.96
C PHE A 128 0.93 12.05 4.88
N TRP A 129 0.17 11.02 4.55
CA TRP A 129 0.70 9.74 4.09
C TRP A 129 0.38 9.55 2.61
N ILE A 130 1.35 9.03 1.87
CA ILE A 130 1.19 8.57 0.51
C ILE A 130 1.31 7.05 0.53
N SER A 131 0.19 6.35 0.29
CA SER A 131 0.14 4.89 0.17
C SER A 131 0.50 4.52 -1.25
N ILE A 132 1.74 4.10 -1.47
CA ILE A 132 2.29 3.93 -2.82
C ILE A 132 1.77 2.65 -3.48
N ALA A 133 1.55 2.72 -4.80
CA ALA A 133 1.25 1.54 -5.62
C ALA A 133 2.54 0.79 -5.96
N ASP A 134 3.47 1.45 -6.63
CA ASP A 134 4.80 0.95 -7.00
C ASP A 134 5.77 2.14 -7.09
N SER A 135 7.06 1.89 -7.30
CA SER A 135 8.12 2.90 -7.42
C SER A 135 8.58 3.58 -6.12
N ASP A 136 9.65 4.33 -6.20
CA ASP A 136 10.38 4.88 -5.03
C ASP A 136 9.98 6.33 -4.73
N ILE A 137 8.72 6.55 -4.33
CA ILE A 137 8.17 7.87 -4.01
C ILE A 137 8.91 8.54 -2.84
N LEU A 138 9.46 7.75 -1.89
CA LEU A 138 10.25 8.29 -0.79
C LEU A 138 11.44 9.13 -1.31
N LEU A 139 12.20 8.60 -2.26
CA LEU A 139 13.36 9.29 -2.83
C LEU A 139 12.93 10.44 -3.74
N TRP A 140 11.85 10.27 -4.51
CA TRP A 140 11.28 11.33 -5.32
C TRP A 140 10.87 12.54 -4.49
N ALA A 141 10.10 12.31 -3.42
CA ALA A 141 9.66 13.37 -2.51
C ALA A 141 10.85 14.09 -1.84
N LYS A 142 11.85 13.33 -1.37
CA LYS A 142 13.09 13.90 -0.79
C LYS A 142 13.85 14.76 -1.80
N GLY A 143 13.97 14.30 -3.05
CA GLY A 143 14.65 15.05 -4.11
C GLY A 143 13.94 16.37 -4.42
N ILE A 144 12.61 16.36 -4.57
CA ILE A 144 11.83 17.57 -4.83
C ILE A 144 11.89 18.54 -3.64
N ALA A 145 11.79 18.04 -2.40
CA ALA A 145 11.84 18.87 -1.19
C ALA A 145 13.19 19.59 -1.09
N LEU A 146 14.29 18.86 -1.30
CA LEU A 146 15.64 19.41 -1.29
C LEU A 146 15.82 20.48 -2.37
N GLY A 147 15.43 20.18 -3.61
CA GLY A 147 15.53 21.11 -4.72
C GLY A 147 14.62 22.34 -4.61
N SER A 148 13.56 22.26 -3.80
CA SER A 148 12.62 23.36 -3.55
C SER A 148 12.91 24.14 -2.27
N GLY A 149 13.83 23.68 -1.42
CA GLY A 149 14.13 24.27 -0.11
C GLY A 149 12.95 24.19 0.87
N TYR A 150 12.08 23.18 0.76
CA TYR A 150 10.93 23.02 1.66
C TYR A 150 11.33 22.50 3.03
N ASN A 151 10.75 23.09 4.07
CA ASN A 151 10.92 22.64 5.45
C ASN A 151 9.92 21.49 5.75
N VAL A 152 10.36 20.26 5.49
CA VAL A 152 9.59 19.04 5.69
C VAL A 152 10.46 17.92 6.21
N GLU A 153 9.86 17.02 6.99
CA GLU A 153 10.39 15.71 7.28
C GLU A 153 9.71 14.65 6.40
N ILE A 154 10.51 13.77 5.80
CA ILE A 154 10.02 12.71 4.90
C ILE A 154 10.61 11.38 5.35
N VAL A 155 9.73 10.49 5.82
CA VAL A 155 10.11 9.19 6.37
C VAL A 155 9.18 8.09 5.84
N GLU A 156 9.62 6.85 5.96
CA GLU A 156 8.76 5.67 5.87
C GLU A 156 8.33 5.31 7.29
N PRO A 157 7.04 5.49 7.66
CA PRO A 157 6.55 5.10 8.97
C PRO A 157 6.52 3.58 9.12
N ASP A 158 6.63 3.08 10.36
CA ASP A 158 6.58 1.65 10.67
C ASP A 158 5.11 1.16 10.71
N VAL A 159 4.48 1.12 9.54
CA VAL A 159 3.09 0.69 9.35
C VAL A 159 2.98 -0.25 8.15
N TYR A 160 2.06 -1.21 8.25
CA TYR A 160 1.94 -2.32 7.31
C TYR A 160 0.47 -2.54 6.95
N PRO A 161 0.04 -2.19 5.74
CA PRO A 161 -1.35 -2.33 5.34
C PRO A 161 -1.75 -3.78 5.09
N LEU A 162 -2.96 -4.11 5.55
CA LEU A 162 -3.71 -5.29 5.15
C LEU A 162 -4.93 -4.84 4.34
N ALA A 163 -5.21 -5.51 3.25
CA ALA A 163 -6.46 -5.32 2.51
C ALA A 163 -7.49 -6.35 2.96
N ILE A 164 -8.70 -5.88 3.27
CA ILE A 164 -9.85 -6.72 3.65
C ILE A 164 -10.90 -6.54 2.57
N GLN A 165 -11.18 -7.59 1.83
CA GLN A 165 -11.99 -7.54 0.62
C GLN A 165 -13.03 -8.66 0.57
N GLY A 166 -14.19 -8.35 -0.01
CA GLY A 166 -15.32 -9.26 -0.17
C GLY A 166 -16.61 -8.74 0.46
N PRO A 167 -17.77 -9.34 0.16
CA PRO A 167 -19.07 -8.86 0.63
C PRO A 167 -19.22 -8.89 2.16
N LYS A 168 -18.51 -9.78 2.86
CA LYS A 168 -18.55 -9.90 4.32
C LYS A 168 -17.43 -9.10 5.03
N SER A 169 -16.76 -8.17 4.34
CA SER A 169 -15.68 -7.34 4.92
C SER A 169 -16.19 -6.49 6.09
N GLU A 170 -17.38 -5.90 5.96
CA GLU A 170 -17.97 -5.09 7.02
C GLU A 170 -18.24 -5.93 8.27
N ASP A 171 -18.83 -7.12 8.12
CA ASP A 171 -19.12 -8.02 9.23
C ASP A 171 -17.86 -8.42 9.99
N LEU A 172 -16.78 -8.76 9.26
CA LEU A 172 -15.49 -9.06 9.86
C LEU A 172 -14.94 -7.85 10.63
N LEU A 173 -14.95 -6.68 10.03
CA LEU A 173 -14.42 -5.47 10.68
C LEU A 173 -15.26 -5.05 11.88
N VAL A 174 -16.58 -5.21 11.83
CA VAL A 174 -17.47 -4.98 12.99
C VAL A 174 -17.14 -5.93 14.13
N SER A 175 -16.87 -7.20 13.85
CA SER A 175 -16.51 -8.17 14.89
C SER A 175 -15.20 -7.83 15.62
N ILE A 176 -14.31 -7.09 14.95
CA ILE A 176 -12.99 -6.70 15.47
C ILE A 176 -13.03 -5.32 16.16
N PHE A 177 -13.62 -4.33 15.49
CA PHE A 177 -13.57 -2.91 15.88
C PHE A 177 -14.91 -2.36 16.40
N GLY A 178 -15.99 -3.16 16.37
CA GLY A 178 -17.33 -2.76 16.81
C GLY A 178 -18.09 -1.97 15.75
N GLU A 179 -19.33 -1.61 16.09
CA GLU A 179 -20.31 -0.98 15.17
C GLU A 179 -19.87 0.38 14.61
N ASP A 180 -18.91 1.04 15.24
CA ASP A 180 -18.42 2.34 14.80
C ASP A 180 -17.74 2.30 13.43
N ILE A 181 -17.26 1.12 12.99
CA ILE A 181 -16.66 0.95 11.66
C ILE A 181 -17.67 1.24 10.54
N LYS A 182 -18.96 0.94 10.75
CA LYS A 182 -20.04 1.21 9.77
C LYS A 182 -20.25 2.69 9.47
N LYS A 183 -19.77 3.58 10.34
CA LYS A 183 -19.84 5.03 10.14
C LYS A 183 -18.74 5.55 9.21
N LEU A 184 -17.75 4.71 8.89
CA LEU A 184 -16.66 5.08 8.01
C LEU A 184 -17.15 5.21 6.57
N LYS A 185 -16.98 6.38 5.98
CA LYS A 185 -17.42 6.65 4.60
C LYS A 185 -16.33 6.28 3.60
N PHE A 186 -16.73 6.07 2.36
CA PHE A 186 -15.82 5.85 1.25
C PHE A 186 -14.75 6.96 1.18
N PHE A 187 -13.51 6.59 0.94
CA PHE A 187 -12.34 7.47 0.92
C PHE A 187 -12.16 8.32 2.19
N ASN A 188 -12.52 7.73 3.33
CA ASN A 188 -12.20 8.27 4.65
C ASN A 188 -11.38 7.22 5.42
N PHE A 189 -10.64 7.69 6.41
CA PHE A 189 -10.01 6.82 7.39
C PHE A 189 -10.30 7.29 8.81
N LYS A 190 -10.13 6.40 9.76
CA LYS A 190 -10.27 6.66 11.19
C LYS A 190 -9.29 5.75 11.94
N VAL A 191 -8.76 6.24 13.03
CA VAL A 191 -7.95 5.46 13.95
C VAL A 191 -8.87 4.72 14.91
N PHE A 192 -8.68 3.41 15.05
CA PHE A 192 -9.35 2.55 16.02
C PHE A 192 -8.33 1.98 16.97
N ASP A 193 -8.70 1.86 18.24
CA ASP A 193 -7.93 1.10 19.22
C ASP A 193 -8.15 -0.40 18.98
N PHE A 194 -7.08 -1.16 18.91
CA PHE A 194 -7.13 -2.61 18.80
C PHE A 194 -6.18 -3.24 19.83
N LEU A 195 -6.74 -3.84 20.87
CA LEU A 195 -5.98 -4.48 21.95
C LEU A 195 -4.95 -3.55 22.60
N GLY A 196 -5.29 -2.26 22.75
CA GLY A 196 -4.39 -1.26 23.31
C GLY A 196 -3.33 -0.70 22.33
N THR A 197 -3.42 -1.08 21.04
CA THR A 197 -2.58 -0.55 19.95
C THR A 197 -3.45 0.33 19.04
N LYS A 198 -2.92 1.51 18.68
CA LYS A 198 -3.60 2.45 17.77
C LYS A 198 -3.00 2.37 16.38
#